data_622a5bea944a5e07e1d11070bc4bb987
#
_entry.id   622a5bea944a5e07e1d11070bc4bb987
#
_cell.length_a   1.000
_cell.length_b   1.000
_cell.length_c   1.000
_cell.angle_alpha   90.00
_cell.angle_beta   90.00
_cell.angle_gamma   90.00
#
_symmetry.space_group_name_H-M   'P 1'
#
loop_
_entity.id
_entity.type
_entity.pdbx_description
1 polymer ?
#
loop_
_entity_poly.entity_id
_entity_poly.type
_entity_poly.pdbx_seq_one_letter_code
_entity_poly.pdbx_strand_id
1 'polypeptide(L)'
;MRSDQAGGYGDPGRATRDPFAADNNLQEDRVQFTAGLDLLSELQDVFNAANRNNTSLYALDPRRLTGGEFDITANVSGTTSQSYLASSMDSLRTLAENTDGRAIVNQNDLGPGLRQIVKDASAYYLIGYTSSQAPMDGKFHAIRVRVKRPGVQVRARKGYWAYTEADAKRAEAGPKAGPPVAVTKALSTLAPMTNRRYVRTWIGTERGTGGLSKVTFLWEPPPPTPGVRRDEARRVTLLATSPAGDIVYRGRLPATLAPTGAGASISFDAKPGKLDLRITIEGDGTGMLDTEDRELMVPDLSAPELMLSTPKVWFARNAREFAALAGSVTPPSATREFRRTDRLLVRVDAFAPGTEPPTVTAALLNQAGTKMGDIPVVAPTTAGEPYTIDLPLASYAAGQYLLELTANSEGHKPVTELVAFRIGS
;
A
#
# COMPACT_ATOMS: atom_id res chain seq x y z
N MET A 1 79.21 -29.01 -1.40
CA MET A 1 79.06 -28.59 -2.83
C MET A 1 77.58 -28.53 -3.14
N ARG A 2 77.10 -27.31 -3.44
CA ARG A 2 75.89 -26.85 -4.14
C ARG A 2 74.56 -27.59 -3.79
N SER A 3 73.67 -26.98 -3.04
CA SER A 3 72.71 -25.88 -3.37
C SER A 3 71.97 -26.12 -4.71
N ASP A 4 70.65 -26.28 -4.57
CA ASP A 4 69.73 -25.41 -5.31
C ASP A 4 68.32 -25.53 -4.74
N GLN A 5 67.88 -24.41 -4.20
CA GLN A 5 66.51 -24.11 -3.90
C GLN A 5 65.84 -23.71 -5.21
N ALA A 6 64.64 -24.26 -5.45
CA ALA A 6 63.70 -23.65 -6.34
C ALA A 6 62.37 -23.47 -5.63
N GLY A 7 62.15 -22.23 -5.22
CA GLY A 7 60.87 -21.79 -4.68
C GLY A 7 59.81 -21.75 -5.76
N GLY A 8 58.74 -22.47 -5.54
CA GLY A 8 57.53 -22.33 -6.34
C GLY A 8 56.72 -21.18 -5.80
N TYR A 9 56.64 -20.07 -6.51
CA TYR A 9 55.66 -19.01 -6.32
C TYR A 9 54.27 -19.58 -6.62
N GLY A 10 53.46 -19.72 -5.60
CA GLY A 10 52.04 -19.99 -5.75
C GLY A 10 51.34 -18.77 -6.36
N ASP A 11 50.67 -18.97 -7.48
CA ASP A 11 49.83 -18.01 -8.14
C ASP A 11 48.57 -17.72 -7.28
N PRO A 12 48.34 -16.48 -6.78
CA PRO A 12 47.18 -16.16 -5.95
C PRO A 12 46.00 -15.72 -6.84
N GLY A 13 45.65 -16.47 -7.87
CA GLY A 13 44.63 -16.08 -8.85
C GLY A 13 43.61 -17.11 -9.24
N ARG A 14 43.56 -18.28 -8.58
CA ARG A 14 42.50 -19.25 -8.83
C ARG A 14 41.54 -19.32 -7.67
N ALA A 15 40.67 -18.29 -7.53
CA ALA A 15 39.40 -18.48 -6.85
C ALA A 15 38.67 -19.60 -7.60
N THR A 16 38.45 -20.72 -6.92
CA THR A 16 37.57 -21.79 -7.37
C THR A 16 36.18 -21.18 -7.59
N ARG A 17 35.85 -20.91 -8.83
CA ARG A 17 34.48 -20.58 -9.21
C ARG A 17 33.60 -21.74 -8.81
N ASP A 18 32.69 -21.47 -7.88
CA ASP A 18 31.61 -22.37 -7.53
C ASP A 18 30.75 -22.57 -8.78
N PRO A 19 30.70 -23.81 -9.35
CA PRO A 19 29.92 -24.06 -10.57
C PRO A 19 28.41 -23.86 -10.37
N PHE A 20 27.92 -23.76 -9.14
CA PHE A 20 26.52 -23.46 -8.82
C PHE A 20 26.23 -21.95 -8.69
N ALA A 21 27.24 -21.11 -8.52
CA ALA A 21 27.07 -19.65 -8.51
C ALA A 21 26.78 -19.05 -9.88
N ALA A 22 27.15 -19.75 -10.97
CA ALA A 22 26.97 -19.26 -12.34
C ALA A 22 25.52 -19.41 -12.85
N ASP A 23 24.77 -20.41 -12.37
CA ASP A 23 23.39 -20.64 -12.82
C ASP A 23 22.39 -19.72 -12.11
N ASN A 24 22.65 -19.30 -10.88
CA ASN A 24 21.79 -18.35 -10.17
C ASN A 24 21.86 -16.95 -10.77
N ASN A 25 23.01 -16.50 -11.27
CA ASN A 25 23.15 -15.20 -11.90
C ASN A 25 22.37 -15.07 -13.22
N LEU A 26 22.28 -16.15 -14.01
CA LEU A 26 21.58 -16.11 -15.30
C LEU A 26 20.05 -16.04 -15.13
N GLN A 27 19.50 -16.59 -14.05
CA GLN A 27 18.07 -16.46 -13.75
C GLN A 27 17.76 -15.10 -13.13
N GLU A 28 18.61 -14.60 -12.23
CA GLU A 28 18.49 -13.25 -11.68
C GLU A 28 18.63 -12.18 -12.76
N ASP A 29 19.59 -12.32 -13.67
CA ASP A 29 19.76 -11.41 -14.81
C ASP A 29 18.55 -11.42 -15.76
N ARG A 30 17.93 -12.59 -15.98
CA ARG A 30 16.70 -12.68 -16.77
C ARG A 30 15.51 -12.05 -16.07
N VAL A 31 15.35 -12.26 -14.77
CA VAL A 31 14.27 -11.65 -13.99
C VAL A 31 14.46 -10.13 -13.90
N GLN A 32 15.69 -9.65 -13.71
CA GLN A 32 16.00 -8.23 -13.73
C GLN A 32 15.80 -7.61 -15.12
N PHE A 33 16.15 -8.32 -16.18
CA PHE A 33 15.93 -7.86 -17.55
C PHE A 33 14.44 -7.77 -17.90
N THR A 34 13.62 -8.77 -17.54
CA THR A 34 12.18 -8.73 -17.76
C THR A 34 11.50 -7.67 -16.89
N ALA A 35 11.89 -7.53 -15.65
CA ALA A 35 11.40 -6.45 -14.78
C ALA A 35 11.80 -5.05 -15.30
N GLY A 36 12.97 -4.93 -15.91
CA GLY A 36 13.42 -3.70 -16.57
C GLY A 36 12.60 -3.35 -17.82
N LEU A 37 12.19 -4.35 -18.61
CA LEU A 37 11.34 -4.16 -19.79
C LEU A 37 9.92 -3.74 -19.40
N ASP A 38 9.35 -4.35 -18.36
CA ASP A 38 8.04 -3.99 -17.85
C ASP A 38 8.04 -2.56 -17.29
N LEU A 39 9.09 -2.18 -16.55
CA LEU A 39 9.25 -0.82 -16.02
C LEU A 39 9.39 0.23 -17.15
N LEU A 40 10.12 -0.09 -18.22
CA LEU A 40 10.25 0.80 -19.38
C LEU A 40 8.90 0.98 -20.10
N SER A 41 8.11 -0.09 -20.22
CA SER A 41 6.77 -0.03 -20.78
C SER A 41 5.83 0.84 -19.93
N GLU A 42 5.85 0.67 -18.61
CA GLU A 42 5.06 1.49 -17.67
C GLU A 42 5.48 2.96 -17.72
N LEU A 43 6.77 3.26 -17.76
CA LEU A 43 7.27 4.63 -17.93
C LEU A 43 6.81 5.25 -19.25
N GLN A 44 6.78 4.47 -20.32
CA GLN A 44 6.30 4.95 -21.62
C GLN A 44 4.82 5.30 -21.59
N ASP A 45 4.02 4.51 -20.88
CA ASP A 45 2.59 4.80 -20.66
C ASP A 45 2.39 6.08 -19.82
N VAL A 46 3.22 6.31 -18.80
CA VAL A 46 3.22 7.56 -18.02
C VAL A 46 3.59 8.76 -18.92
N PHE A 47 4.62 8.66 -19.76
CA PHE A 47 4.98 9.72 -20.70
C PHE A 47 3.87 10.01 -21.70
N ASN A 48 3.26 8.96 -22.24
CA ASN A 48 2.13 9.09 -23.16
C ASN A 48 0.94 9.77 -22.49
N ALA A 49 0.60 9.35 -21.27
CA ALA A 49 -0.49 9.94 -20.51
C ALA A 49 -0.21 11.42 -20.15
N ALA A 50 1.00 11.74 -19.68
CA ALA A 50 1.40 13.11 -19.38
C ALA A 50 1.35 14.02 -20.62
N ASN A 51 1.87 13.55 -21.74
CA ASN A 51 1.89 14.30 -22.99
C ASN A 51 0.47 14.47 -23.58
N ARG A 52 -0.40 13.46 -23.49
CA ARG A 52 -1.79 13.56 -23.92
C ARG A 52 -2.59 14.57 -23.09
N ASN A 53 -2.35 14.61 -21.78
CA ASN A 53 -3.05 15.48 -20.84
C ASN A 53 -2.37 16.83 -20.64
N ASN A 54 -1.40 17.18 -21.44
CA ASN A 54 -0.70 18.47 -21.37
C ASN A 54 0.00 18.72 -20.00
N THR A 55 0.46 17.66 -19.36
CA THR A 55 1.05 17.67 -18.02
C THR A 55 2.57 17.62 -18.11
N SER A 56 3.27 18.57 -17.47
CA SER A 56 4.73 18.56 -17.31
C SER A 56 5.10 18.01 -15.95
N LEU A 57 6.04 17.06 -15.89
CA LEU A 57 6.51 16.45 -14.66
C LEU A 57 7.83 17.10 -14.22
N TYR A 58 7.87 17.61 -13.00
CA TYR A 58 9.07 18.16 -12.38
C TYR A 58 9.59 17.17 -11.35
N ALA A 59 10.80 16.70 -11.53
CA ALA A 59 11.44 15.76 -10.62
C ALA A 59 12.41 16.49 -9.70
N LEU A 60 12.30 16.26 -8.39
CA LEU A 60 13.18 16.82 -7.37
C LEU A 60 13.85 15.67 -6.61
N ASP A 61 15.17 15.62 -6.63
CA ASP A 61 15.93 14.69 -5.81
C ASP A 61 16.37 15.39 -4.50
N PRO A 62 15.77 15.06 -3.36
CA PRO A 62 16.14 15.66 -2.07
C PRO A 62 17.46 15.13 -1.52
N ARG A 63 18.02 14.07 -2.13
CA ARG A 63 19.33 13.53 -1.74
C ARG A 63 20.39 14.56 -2.10
N ARG A 64 21.16 14.95 -1.13
CA ARG A 64 22.28 15.90 -1.31
C ARG A 64 23.40 15.20 -2.11
N LEU A 65 24.49 15.91 -2.40
CA LEU A 65 25.75 15.33 -2.88
C LEU A 65 26.31 14.33 -1.84
N THR A 66 25.62 13.20 -1.70
CA THR A 66 26.04 12.12 -0.81
C THR A 66 26.89 11.13 -1.57
N GLY A 67 28.02 10.72 -1.00
CA GLY A 67 28.94 9.78 -1.64
C GLY A 67 28.42 8.34 -1.72
N GLY A 68 27.19 8.04 -1.25
CA GLY A 68 26.60 6.71 -1.27
C GLY A 68 25.13 6.74 -0.80
N GLU A 69 24.34 5.85 -1.36
CA GLU A 69 22.92 5.65 -1.01
C GLU A 69 22.72 4.60 0.07
N PHE A 70 23.74 3.72 0.23
CA PHE A 70 23.70 2.64 1.20
C PHE A 70 24.49 3.02 2.45
N ASP A 71 24.00 2.57 3.61
CA ASP A 71 24.71 2.71 4.88
C ASP A 71 26.11 2.05 4.74
N ILE A 72 27.11 2.67 5.35
CA ILE A 72 28.51 2.17 5.38
C ILE A 72 28.57 0.72 5.91
N THR A 73 27.56 0.32 6.70
CA THR A 73 27.42 -1.04 7.23
C THR A 73 26.85 -2.05 6.23
N ALA A 74 26.31 -1.61 5.09
CA ALA A 74 25.66 -2.49 4.11
C ALA A 74 26.61 -3.27 3.20
N ASN A 75 27.93 -3.08 3.35
CA ASN A 75 29.01 -3.77 2.60
C ASN A 75 28.82 -3.74 1.06
N VAL A 76 28.18 -2.68 0.54
CA VAL A 76 28.00 -2.45 -0.90
C VAL A 76 29.20 -1.69 -1.43
N SER A 77 29.77 -2.14 -2.56
CA SER A 77 30.94 -1.46 -3.14
C SER A 77 30.58 -0.02 -3.54
N GLY A 78 31.52 0.92 -3.35
CA GLY A 78 31.30 2.33 -3.70
C GLY A 78 30.94 2.53 -5.17
N THR A 79 31.44 1.68 -6.06
CA THR A 79 31.12 1.70 -7.50
C THR A 79 29.68 1.27 -7.77
N THR A 80 29.17 0.27 -7.05
CA THR A 80 27.77 -0.17 -7.16
C THR A 80 26.82 0.91 -6.66
N SER A 81 27.14 1.54 -5.53
CA SER A 81 26.35 2.66 -4.98
C SER A 81 26.33 3.86 -5.94
N GLN A 82 27.45 4.22 -6.54
CA GLN A 82 27.51 5.30 -7.52
C GLN A 82 26.75 4.99 -8.82
N SER A 83 26.82 3.77 -9.32
CA SER A 83 26.07 3.37 -10.51
C SER A 83 24.56 3.39 -10.28
N TYR A 84 24.10 2.97 -9.09
CA TYR A 84 22.71 3.03 -8.72
C TYR A 84 22.19 4.48 -8.60
N LEU A 85 22.98 5.36 -7.97
CA LEU A 85 22.66 6.80 -7.90
C LEU A 85 22.58 7.45 -9.27
N ALA A 86 23.53 7.15 -10.16
CA ALA A 86 23.54 7.66 -11.53
C ALA A 86 22.30 7.20 -12.31
N SER A 87 21.97 5.92 -12.24
CA SER A 87 20.78 5.34 -12.89
C SER A 87 19.48 5.96 -12.37
N SER A 88 19.38 6.17 -11.06
CA SER A 88 18.22 6.81 -10.43
C SER A 88 18.07 8.27 -10.89
N MET A 89 19.16 9.03 -10.97
CA MET A 89 19.15 10.42 -11.46
C MET A 89 18.80 10.49 -12.96
N ASP A 90 19.27 9.55 -13.75
CA ASP A 90 18.98 9.49 -15.19
C ASP A 90 17.50 9.14 -15.44
N SER A 91 16.89 8.30 -14.62
CA SER A 91 15.46 8.03 -14.67
C SER A 91 14.64 9.30 -14.38
N LEU A 92 15.00 10.09 -13.36
CA LEU A 92 14.36 11.35 -13.07
C LEU A 92 14.52 12.40 -14.17
N ARG A 93 15.70 12.47 -14.80
CA ARG A 93 15.94 13.33 -15.98
C ARG A 93 15.09 12.91 -17.16
N THR A 94 15.07 11.61 -17.46
CA THR A 94 14.28 11.03 -18.55
C THR A 94 12.80 11.32 -18.38
N LEU A 95 12.27 11.16 -17.16
CA LEU A 95 10.89 11.49 -16.83
C LEU A 95 10.57 12.96 -17.06
N ALA A 96 11.40 13.85 -16.55
CA ALA A 96 11.23 15.29 -16.71
C ALA A 96 11.38 15.74 -18.17
N GLU A 97 12.39 15.28 -18.87
CA GLU A 97 12.68 15.70 -20.25
C GLU A 97 11.64 15.24 -21.27
N ASN A 98 11.06 14.05 -21.08
CA ASN A 98 10.02 13.54 -21.96
C ASN A 98 8.64 14.17 -21.74
N THR A 99 8.47 14.91 -20.66
CA THR A 99 7.22 15.61 -20.32
C THR A 99 7.33 17.11 -20.26
N ASP A 100 8.42 17.70 -20.83
CA ASP A 100 8.76 19.12 -20.79
C ASP A 100 8.87 19.71 -19.36
N GLY A 101 9.09 18.83 -18.38
CA GLY A 101 9.42 19.20 -17.02
C GLY A 101 10.89 19.50 -16.81
N ARG A 102 11.35 19.51 -15.59
CA ARG A 102 12.73 19.73 -15.20
C ARG A 102 13.10 18.79 -14.07
N ALA A 103 14.28 18.15 -14.18
CA ALA A 103 14.86 17.42 -13.08
C ALA A 103 15.86 18.30 -12.32
N ILE A 104 15.68 18.39 -11.00
CA ILE A 104 16.60 19.05 -10.07
C ILE A 104 17.27 17.93 -9.28
N VAL A 105 18.43 17.52 -9.74
CA VAL A 105 19.18 16.39 -9.19
C VAL A 105 20.62 16.82 -8.91
N ASN A 106 21.25 16.13 -7.96
CA ASN A 106 22.66 16.35 -7.61
C ASN A 106 22.98 17.80 -7.18
N GLN A 107 22.12 18.40 -6.37
CA GLN A 107 22.29 19.77 -5.86
C GLN A 107 22.13 19.81 -4.36
N ASN A 108 23.05 20.52 -3.67
CA ASN A 108 22.96 20.74 -2.23
C ASN A 108 21.92 21.81 -1.86
N ASP A 109 21.75 22.82 -2.70
CA ASP A 109 20.74 23.86 -2.54
C ASP A 109 19.63 23.66 -3.57
N LEU A 110 18.47 23.25 -3.10
CA LEU A 110 17.28 23.05 -3.92
C LEU A 110 16.54 24.37 -4.21
N GLY A 111 16.86 25.45 -3.49
CA GLY A 111 16.16 26.71 -3.59
C GLY A 111 16.16 27.33 -4.99
N PRO A 112 17.31 27.42 -5.70
CA PRO A 112 17.34 27.90 -7.09
C PRO A 112 16.50 27.05 -8.03
N GLY A 113 16.55 25.73 -7.89
CA GLY A 113 15.76 24.79 -8.68
C GLY A 113 14.26 24.96 -8.47
N LEU A 114 13.81 25.06 -7.23
CA LEU A 114 12.41 25.30 -6.90
C LEU A 114 11.91 26.65 -7.45
N ARG A 115 12.70 27.73 -7.30
CA ARG A 115 12.38 29.04 -7.90
C ARG A 115 12.25 28.95 -9.43
N GLN A 116 13.07 28.12 -10.07
CA GLN A 116 12.98 27.91 -11.50
C GLN A 116 11.72 27.13 -11.90
N ILE A 117 11.31 26.14 -11.12
CA ILE A 117 10.03 25.42 -11.33
C ILE A 117 8.86 26.40 -11.23
N VAL A 118 8.81 27.23 -10.17
CA VAL A 118 7.77 28.25 -9.98
C VAL A 118 7.74 29.21 -11.16
N LYS A 119 8.91 29.66 -11.64
CA LYS A 119 9.01 30.55 -12.79
C LYS A 119 8.50 29.87 -14.08
N ASP A 120 8.85 28.60 -14.31
CA ASP A 120 8.40 27.84 -15.47
C ASP A 120 6.89 27.61 -15.45
N ALA A 121 6.28 27.46 -14.26
CA ALA A 121 4.85 27.23 -14.08
C ALA A 121 4.01 28.51 -14.07
N SER A 122 4.60 29.66 -13.71
CA SER A 122 3.87 30.92 -13.54
C SER A 122 3.73 31.76 -14.82
N ALA A 123 4.55 31.51 -15.84
CA ALA A 123 4.49 32.28 -17.10
C ALA A 123 4.81 31.40 -18.31
N TYR A 124 3.82 31.14 -19.13
CA TYR A 124 3.96 30.37 -20.37
C TYR A 124 3.04 30.92 -21.46
N TYR A 125 3.39 30.65 -22.70
CA TYR A 125 2.55 30.94 -23.85
C TYR A 125 1.83 29.67 -24.29
N LEU A 126 0.51 29.68 -24.34
CA LEU A 126 -0.26 28.62 -24.95
C LEU A 126 -0.50 28.96 -26.43
N ILE A 127 0.09 28.19 -27.32
CA ILE A 127 -0.04 28.38 -28.77
C ILE A 127 -0.79 27.18 -29.34
N GLY A 128 -2.02 27.41 -29.82
CA GLY A 128 -2.79 26.42 -30.56
C GLY A 128 -2.41 26.46 -32.05
N TYR A 129 -2.25 25.31 -32.67
CA TYR A 129 -2.10 25.19 -34.11
C TYR A 129 -2.90 23.98 -34.63
N THR A 130 -3.33 24.04 -35.87
CA THR A 130 -3.97 22.93 -36.55
C THR A 130 -2.99 22.38 -37.57
N SER A 131 -2.69 21.09 -37.49
CA SER A 131 -1.83 20.44 -38.48
C SER A 131 -2.57 20.38 -39.82
N SER A 132 -1.91 20.77 -40.91
CA SER A 132 -2.45 20.64 -42.28
C SER A 132 -2.56 19.17 -42.73
N GLN A 133 -1.79 18.29 -42.09
CA GLN A 133 -1.88 16.85 -42.23
C GLN A 133 -2.18 16.32 -40.82
N ALA A 134 -3.43 16.01 -40.51
CA ALA A 134 -3.83 15.44 -39.24
C ALA A 134 -3.65 13.90 -39.29
N PRO A 135 -2.43 13.37 -39.12
CA PRO A 135 -2.21 11.95 -39.18
C PRO A 135 -2.84 11.27 -37.95
N MET A 136 -3.64 10.25 -38.19
CA MET A 136 -4.12 9.33 -37.17
C MET A 136 -3.27 8.05 -37.18
N ASP A 137 -1.94 8.22 -37.19
CA ASP A 137 -1.01 7.13 -37.45
C ASP A 137 -0.38 6.53 -36.19
N GLY A 138 -0.75 7.05 -35.01
CA GLY A 138 -0.21 6.58 -33.74
C GLY A 138 1.28 6.87 -33.52
N LYS A 139 1.87 7.76 -34.32
CA LYS A 139 3.31 8.07 -34.26
C LYS A 139 3.59 9.37 -33.53
N PHE A 140 4.82 9.51 -33.10
CA PHE A 140 5.31 10.76 -32.53
C PHE A 140 5.66 11.76 -33.65
N HIS A 141 5.08 12.95 -33.54
CA HIS A 141 5.31 14.08 -34.46
C HIS A 141 6.10 15.17 -33.74
N ALA A 142 7.32 15.42 -34.21
CA ALA A 142 8.20 16.42 -33.61
C ALA A 142 7.72 17.84 -33.90
N ILE A 143 7.70 18.68 -32.86
CA ILE A 143 7.43 20.11 -32.94
C ILE A 143 8.73 20.86 -32.71
N ARG A 144 9.02 21.85 -33.53
CA ARG A 144 10.14 22.74 -33.36
C ARG A 144 9.66 24.18 -33.34
N VAL A 145 9.77 24.83 -32.18
CA VAL A 145 9.47 26.24 -32.00
C VAL A 145 10.73 27.08 -32.19
N ARG A 146 10.67 28.09 -33.04
CA ARG A 146 11.74 29.07 -33.27
C ARG A 146 11.22 30.46 -33.01
N VAL A 147 11.94 31.23 -32.20
CA VAL A 147 11.64 32.62 -31.91
C VAL A 147 12.63 33.48 -32.69
N LYS A 148 12.09 34.45 -33.45
CA LYS A 148 12.92 35.37 -34.26
C LYS A 148 13.73 36.38 -33.42
N ARG A 149 13.32 36.64 -32.17
CA ARG A 149 14.00 37.57 -31.27
C ARG A 149 15.35 36.97 -30.81
N PRO A 150 16.47 37.69 -30.97
CA PRO A 150 17.76 37.19 -30.51
C PRO A 150 17.83 37.15 -28.98
N GLY A 151 18.66 36.24 -28.45
CA GLY A 151 18.89 36.10 -26.99
C GLY A 151 17.77 35.38 -26.22
N VAL A 152 16.74 34.84 -26.89
CA VAL A 152 15.66 34.12 -26.26
C VAL A 152 15.96 32.63 -26.25
N GLN A 153 15.95 32.00 -25.08
CA GLN A 153 15.95 30.55 -24.94
C GLN A 153 14.51 30.06 -24.99
N VAL A 154 14.22 29.23 -25.98
CA VAL A 154 12.88 28.65 -26.14
C VAL A 154 12.85 27.28 -25.45
N ARG A 155 11.88 27.11 -24.58
CA ARG A 155 11.48 25.82 -24.06
C ARG A 155 10.07 25.55 -24.53
N ALA A 156 9.87 24.47 -25.24
CA ALA A 156 8.59 24.08 -25.80
C ALA A 156 8.55 22.55 -25.93
N ARG A 157 7.39 21.99 -26.01
CA ARG A 157 7.21 20.57 -26.24
C ARG A 157 7.96 20.09 -27.47
N LYS A 158 8.63 18.96 -27.32
CA LYS A 158 9.42 18.34 -28.39
C LYS A 158 8.53 17.76 -29.50
N GLY A 159 7.24 17.49 -29.20
CA GLY A 159 6.30 16.92 -30.15
C GLY A 159 4.99 16.48 -29.49
N TYR A 160 4.22 15.74 -30.25
CA TYR A 160 2.99 15.09 -29.79
C TYR A 160 2.84 13.71 -30.41
N TRP A 161 2.12 12.84 -29.75
CA TRP A 161 1.69 11.57 -30.31
C TRP A 161 0.36 11.76 -31.03
N ALA A 162 0.32 11.42 -32.32
CA ALA A 162 -0.93 11.40 -33.05
C ALA A 162 -1.83 10.27 -32.50
N TYR A 163 -3.13 10.54 -32.40
CA TYR A 163 -4.09 9.51 -32.00
C TYR A 163 -4.30 8.51 -33.16
N THR A 164 -4.42 7.24 -32.84
CA THR A 164 -5.04 6.28 -33.75
C THR A 164 -6.55 6.43 -33.72
N GLU A 165 -7.28 5.88 -34.72
CA GLU A 165 -8.75 5.82 -34.66
C GLU A 165 -9.24 5.11 -33.40
N ALA A 166 -8.55 4.07 -32.96
CA ALA A 166 -8.87 3.36 -31.72
C ALA A 166 -8.67 4.22 -30.48
N ASP A 167 -7.63 5.05 -30.45
CA ASP A 167 -7.36 5.99 -29.37
C ASP A 167 -8.38 7.14 -29.34
N ALA A 168 -8.79 7.65 -30.50
CA ALA A 168 -9.83 8.67 -30.60
C ALA A 168 -11.16 8.14 -30.04
N LYS A 169 -11.59 6.94 -30.46
CA LYS A 169 -12.79 6.29 -29.94
C LYS A 169 -12.69 6.03 -28.41
N ARG A 170 -11.49 5.68 -27.92
CA ARG A 170 -11.27 5.47 -26.48
C ARG A 170 -11.29 6.79 -25.69
N ALA A 171 -10.80 7.87 -26.29
CA ALA A 171 -10.85 9.21 -25.70
C ALA A 171 -12.27 9.76 -25.67
N GLU A 172 -13.08 9.50 -26.71
CA GLU A 172 -14.51 9.82 -26.74
C GLU A 172 -15.32 9.04 -25.69
N ALA A 173 -14.92 7.79 -25.40
CA ALA A 173 -15.55 6.98 -24.35
C ALA A 173 -15.26 7.51 -22.92
N GLY A 174 -14.40 8.53 -22.78
CA GLY A 174 -13.99 9.08 -21.50
C GLY A 174 -12.99 8.19 -20.74
N PRO A 175 -12.38 8.69 -19.69
CA PRO A 175 -11.52 7.89 -18.85
C PRO A 175 -12.35 6.75 -18.24
N LYS A 176 -11.83 5.53 -18.29
CA LYS A 176 -12.44 4.44 -17.51
C LYS A 176 -12.55 4.94 -16.07
N ALA A 177 -13.76 4.85 -15.52
CA ALA A 177 -13.97 5.17 -14.12
C ALA A 177 -12.92 4.42 -13.30
N GLY A 178 -12.15 5.16 -12.51
CA GLY A 178 -11.21 4.54 -11.56
C GLY A 178 -11.95 3.64 -10.58
N PRO A 179 -11.26 2.86 -9.77
CA PRO A 179 -11.88 2.05 -8.74
C PRO A 179 -12.86 2.90 -7.91
N PRO A 180 -14.00 2.35 -7.49
CA PRO A 180 -14.92 3.06 -6.60
C PRO A 180 -14.20 3.66 -5.39
N VAL A 181 -14.64 4.82 -4.93
CA VAL A 181 -14.02 5.52 -3.78
C VAL A 181 -13.93 4.61 -2.55
N ALA A 182 -14.96 3.78 -2.33
CA ALA A 182 -14.97 2.81 -1.22
C ALA A 182 -13.83 1.78 -1.35
N VAL A 183 -13.56 1.29 -2.57
CA VAL A 183 -12.46 0.36 -2.87
C VAL A 183 -11.12 1.01 -2.61
N THR A 184 -10.91 2.22 -3.12
CA THR A 184 -9.66 2.98 -2.91
C THR A 184 -9.43 3.26 -1.41
N LYS A 185 -10.48 3.64 -0.69
CA LYS A 185 -10.43 3.87 0.76
C LYS A 185 -10.10 2.58 1.52
N ALA A 186 -10.71 1.46 1.17
CA ALA A 186 -10.42 0.17 1.80
C ALA A 186 -8.98 -0.27 1.53
N LEU A 187 -8.49 -0.16 0.29
CA LEU A 187 -7.12 -0.52 -0.07
C LEU A 187 -6.07 0.40 0.57
N SER A 188 -6.40 1.67 0.83
CA SER A 188 -5.47 2.58 1.51
C SER A 188 -5.11 2.14 2.93
N THR A 189 -5.92 1.28 3.55
CA THR A 189 -5.61 0.68 4.86
C THR A 189 -4.45 -0.33 4.78
N LEU A 190 -4.16 -0.85 3.57
CA LEU A 190 -3.06 -1.79 3.29
C LEU A 190 -1.76 -1.08 2.92
N ALA A 191 -1.70 0.24 3.00
CA ALA A 191 -0.47 0.98 2.72
C ALA A 191 0.70 0.35 3.48
N PRO A 192 1.89 0.17 2.83
CA PRO A 192 3.03 -0.45 3.46
C PRO A 192 3.33 0.26 4.77
N MET A 193 3.52 -0.53 5.82
CA MET A 193 3.99 0.02 7.09
C MET A 193 5.35 0.65 6.81
N THR A 194 5.40 1.97 6.83
CA THR A 194 6.68 2.67 6.83
C THR A 194 7.50 2.11 8.00
N ASN A 195 8.82 2.10 7.89
CA ASN A 195 9.73 1.62 8.95
C ASN A 195 9.51 2.29 10.33
N ARG A 196 8.53 3.18 10.43
CA ARG A 196 8.15 3.93 11.63
C ARG A 196 6.94 3.37 12.38
N ARG A 197 6.13 2.47 11.80
CA ARG A 197 4.98 1.91 12.54
C ARG A 197 5.41 0.78 13.45
N TYR A 198 5.24 0.96 14.75
CA TYR A 198 5.61 0.00 15.80
C TYR A 198 4.53 -1.06 16.06
N VAL A 199 3.28 -0.79 15.66
CA VAL A 199 2.14 -1.68 15.91
C VAL A 199 1.21 -1.75 14.69
N ARG A 200 0.54 -2.89 14.54
CA ARG A 200 -0.65 -3.06 13.72
C ARG A 200 -1.86 -2.94 14.63
N THR A 201 -2.86 -2.21 14.23
CA THR A 201 -4.07 -2.02 15.03
C THR A 201 -5.30 -2.42 14.25
N TRP A 202 -6.27 -2.97 14.94
CA TRP A 202 -7.61 -3.19 14.44
C TRP A 202 -8.62 -2.63 15.42
N ILE A 203 -9.67 -2.01 14.91
CA ILE A 203 -10.77 -1.47 15.71
C ILE A 203 -12.04 -2.01 15.11
N GLY A 204 -12.84 -2.66 15.93
CA GLY A 204 -14.13 -3.23 15.54
C GLY A 204 -15.27 -2.74 16.41
N THR A 205 -16.45 -2.70 15.81
CA THR A 205 -17.70 -2.33 16.49
C THR A 205 -18.71 -3.46 16.37
N GLU A 206 -19.34 -3.79 17.49
CA GLU A 206 -20.38 -4.80 17.63
C GLU A 206 -21.57 -4.22 18.37
N ARG A 207 -22.74 -4.88 18.30
CA ARG A 207 -23.89 -4.50 19.11
C ARG A 207 -23.57 -4.73 20.59
N GLY A 208 -23.70 -3.69 21.39
CA GLY A 208 -23.61 -3.75 22.85
C GLY A 208 -24.98 -3.87 23.52
N THR A 209 -25.05 -3.56 24.77
CA THR A 209 -26.28 -3.56 25.57
C THR A 209 -26.78 -2.15 25.82
N GLY A 210 -28.10 -1.97 26.02
CA GLY A 210 -28.67 -0.68 26.40
C GLY A 210 -28.51 0.45 25.38
N GLY A 211 -28.49 0.14 24.09
CA GLY A 211 -28.31 1.15 23.01
C GLY A 211 -26.85 1.62 22.83
N LEU A 212 -25.90 0.95 23.49
CA LEU A 212 -24.49 1.18 23.30
C LEU A 212 -23.93 0.26 22.20
N SER A 213 -22.84 0.66 21.58
CA SER A 213 -22.03 -0.21 20.73
C SER A 213 -20.78 -0.64 21.49
N LYS A 214 -20.42 -1.90 21.36
CA LYS A 214 -19.20 -2.45 21.94
C LYS A 214 -18.05 -2.20 20.97
N VAL A 215 -17.07 -1.41 21.38
CA VAL A 215 -15.85 -1.11 20.62
C VAL A 215 -14.75 -2.01 21.12
N THR A 216 -14.12 -2.75 20.19
CA THR A 216 -12.95 -3.57 20.49
C THR A 216 -11.74 -2.97 19.81
N PHE A 217 -10.74 -2.61 20.60
CA PHE A 217 -9.42 -2.20 20.14
C PHE A 217 -8.43 -3.35 20.31
N LEU A 218 -7.68 -3.63 19.26
CA LEU A 218 -6.63 -4.66 19.23
C LEU A 218 -5.36 -4.06 18.64
N TRP A 219 -4.22 -4.42 19.20
CA TRP A 219 -2.92 -4.16 18.59
C TRP A 219 -2.05 -5.41 18.58
N GLU A 220 -1.21 -5.52 17.56
CA GLU A 220 -0.20 -6.57 17.38
C GLU A 220 1.13 -5.92 16.96
N PRO A 221 2.29 -6.40 17.42
CA PRO A 221 3.56 -5.98 16.87
C PRO A 221 3.69 -6.47 15.41
N PRO A 222 4.38 -5.73 14.54
CA PRO A 222 4.69 -6.22 13.21
C PRO A 222 5.65 -7.41 13.31
N PRO A 223 5.64 -8.33 12.32
CA PRO A 223 6.61 -9.41 12.29
C PRO A 223 8.04 -8.86 12.25
N PRO A 224 9.01 -9.54 12.89
CA PRO A 224 10.40 -9.14 12.87
C PRO A 224 10.94 -9.16 11.43
N THR A 225 11.63 -8.10 11.04
CA THR A 225 12.33 -8.04 9.74
C THR A 225 13.77 -8.53 9.94
N PRO A 226 14.22 -9.56 9.23
CA PRO A 226 15.59 -10.05 9.35
C PRO A 226 16.61 -8.92 9.11
N GLY A 227 17.63 -8.83 9.99
CA GLY A 227 18.71 -7.85 9.89
C GLY A 227 18.38 -6.42 10.36
N VAL A 228 17.12 -6.13 10.72
CA VAL A 228 16.72 -4.81 11.25
C VAL A 228 16.55 -4.90 12.76
N ARG A 229 17.42 -4.21 13.54
CA ARG A 229 17.18 -3.96 14.96
C ARG A 229 16.18 -2.81 15.10
N ARG A 230 15.12 -3.08 15.82
CA ARG A 230 14.02 -2.13 16.03
C ARG A 230 13.55 -2.23 17.48
N ASP A 231 13.23 -1.08 18.07
CA ASP A 231 12.53 -1.08 19.35
C ASP A 231 11.17 -1.73 19.19
N GLU A 232 10.84 -2.68 20.03
CA GLU A 232 9.59 -3.41 19.98
C GLU A 232 8.54 -2.74 20.86
N ALA A 233 7.32 -2.63 20.32
CA ALA A 233 6.17 -2.22 21.12
C ALA A 233 5.83 -3.32 22.14
N ARG A 234 5.72 -2.94 23.40
CA ARG A 234 5.42 -3.84 24.53
C ARG A 234 4.11 -3.50 25.22
N ARG A 235 3.61 -2.30 24.97
CA ARG A 235 2.37 -1.82 25.56
C ARG A 235 1.80 -0.66 24.76
N VAL A 236 0.49 -0.54 24.75
CA VAL A 236 -0.22 0.60 24.16
C VAL A 236 -1.11 1.22 25.23
N THR A 237 -1.02 2.53 25.38
CA THR A 237 -2.00 3.30 26.16
C THR A 237 -3.06 3.83 25.21
N LEU A 238 -4.31 3.45 25.46
CA LEU A 238 -5.48 3.91 24.70
C LEU A 238 -6.27 4.91 25.52
N LEU A 239 -6.53 6.08 24.95
CA LEU A 239 -7.47 7.08 25.44
C LEU A 239 -8.55 7.30 24.38
N ALA A 240 -9.80 7.06 24.71
CA ALA A 240 -10.96 7.35 23.87
C ALA A 240 -11.78 8.47 24.52
N THR A 241 -12.03 9.53 23.78
CA THR A 241 -12.79 10.71 24.25
C THR A 241 -13.93 11.02 23.29
N SER A 242 -15.03 11.53 23.84
CA SER A 242 -16.12 12.10 23.06
C SER A 242 -15.69 13.47 22.48
N PRO A 243 -16.40 14.01 21.48
CA PRO A 243 -16.16 15.38 20.98
C PRO A 243 -16.31 16.47 22.06
N ALA A 244 -17.07 16.18 23.13
CA ALA A 244 -17.21 17.06 24.28
C ALA A 244 -16.02 17.01 25.24
N GLY A 245 -15.06 16.07 25.00
CA GLY A 245 -13.90 15.86 25.86
C GLY A 245 -14.11 14.86 27.00
N ASP A 246 -15.29 14.22 27.09
CA ASP A 246 -15.53 13.20 28.10
C ASP A 246 -14.73 11.94 27.81
N ILE A 247 -14.11 11.39 28.84
CA ILE A 247 -13.35 10.15 28.74
C ILE A 247 -14.34 8.97 28.69
N VAL A 248 -14.38 8.29 27.53
CA VAL A 248 -15.16 7.06 27.33
C VAL A 248 -14.38 5.84 27.79
N TYR A 249 -13.09 5.81 27.45
CA TYR A 249 -12.19 4.75 27.90
C TYR A 249 -10.77 5.30 28.07
N ARG A 250 -10.07 4.79 29.11
CA ARG A 250 -8.65 5.03 29.31
C ARG A 250 -8.00 3.79 29.93
N GLY A 251 -6.98 3.26 29.27
CA GLY A 251 -6.28 2.08 29.80
C GLY A 251 -4.97 1.80 29.10
N ARG A 252 -4.17 0.95 29.74
CA ARG A 252 -2.90 0.41 29.21
C ARG A 252 -3.09 -1.05 28.81
N LEU A 253 -2.61 -1.41 27.64
CA LEU A 253 -2.84 -2.70 26.99
C LEU A 253 -1.52 -3.36 26.56
N PRO A 254 -1.15 -4.44 27.24
CA PRO A 254 -1.72 -4.99 28.47
C PRO A 254 -1.37 -4.13 29.70
N ALA A 255 -2.01 -4.40 30.84
CA ALA A 255 -1.74 -3.68 32.09
C ALA A 255 -0.26 -3.79 32.52
N THR A 256 0.33 -4.96 32.34
CA THR A 256 1.79 -5.22 32.47
C THR A 256 2.43 -5.32 31.08
N LEU A 257 3.73 -5.08 30.98
CA LEU A 257 4.43 -5.18 29.69
C LEU A 257 4.22 -6.57 29.05
N ALA A 258 3.81 -6.58 27.77
CA ALA A 258 3.64 -7.81 27.02
C ALA A 258 4.96 -8.57 26.86
N PRO A 259 4.91 -9.91 26.75
CA PRO A 259 6.04 -10.66 26.19
C PRO A 259 6.43 -10.16 24.81
N THR A 260 7.68 -10.32 24.41
CA THR A 260 8.13 -10.00 23.05
C THR A 260 7.26 -10.69 22.00
N GLY A 261 6.81 -9.94 21.00
CA GLY A 261 5.96 -10.46 19.93
C GLY A 261 4.49 -10.64 20.28
N ALA A 262 4.05 -10.35 21.52
CA ALA A 262 2.64 -10.45 21.92
C ALA A 262 1.92 -9.12 21.76
N GLY A 263 0.68 -9.18 21.26
CA GLY A 263 -0.27 -8.06 21.23
C GLY A 263 -1.24 -8.10 22.40
N ALA A 264 -2.20 -7.18 22.41
CA ALA A 264 -3.28 -7.14 23.39
C ALA A 264 -4.55 -6.53 22.81
N SER A 265 -5.69 -6.86 23.42
CA SER A 265 -7.00 -6.31 23.06
C SER A 265 -7.79 -5.88 24.28
N ILE A 266 -8.74 -4.97 24.06
CA ILE A 266 -9.73 -4.54 25.04
C ILE A 266 -11.03 -4.23 24.34
N SER A 267 -12.13 -4.46 25.03
CA SER A 267 -13.45 -4.02 24.59
C SER A 267 -14.05 -3.08 25.64
N PHE A 268 -14.73 -2.04 25.17
CA PHE A 268 -15.45 -1.09 26.00
C PHE A 268 -16.74 -0.65 25.30
N ASP A 269 -17.73 -0.24 26.08
CA ASP A 269 -19.00 0.25 25.54
C ASP A 269 -18.93 1.74 25.27
N ALA A 270 -19.48 2.15 24.12
CA ALA A 270 -19.52 3.53 23.69
C ALA A 270 -20.88 3.90 23.11
N LYS A 271 -21.30 5.14 23.31
CA LYS A 271 -22.48 5.69 22.63
C LYS A 271 -22.20 5.81 21.12
N PRO A 272 -23.22 5.60 20.27
CA PRO A 272 -23.11 5.92 18.85
C PRO A 272 -22.64 7.37 18.63
N GLY A 273 -21.79 7.59 17.63
CA GLY A 273 -21.25 8.91 17.31
C GLY A 273 -19.74 8.91 17.14
N LYS A 274 -19.15 10.10 17.08
CA LYS A 274 -17.71 10.28 16.92
C LYS A 274 -16.97 10.02 18.23
N LEU A 275 -15.83 9.32 18.16
CA LEU A 275 -14.82 9.20 19.21
C LEU A 275 -13.45 9.62 18.67
N ASP A 276 -12.70 10.34 19.47
CA ASP A 276 -11.30 10.66 19.24
C ASP A 276 -10.44 9.68 20.04
N LEU A 277 -9.60 8.91 19.34
CA LEU A 277 -8.74 7.88 19.93
C LEU A 277 -7.29 8.37 19.90
N ARG A 278 -6.66 8.43 21.06
CA ARG A 278 -5.20 8.63 21.18
C ARG A 278 -4.55 7.32 21.58
N ILE A 279 -3.63 6.87 20.74
CA ILE A 279 -2.92 5.60 20.86
C ILE A 279 -1.45 5.92 21.12
N THR A 280 -0.98 5.71 22.33
CA THR A 280 0.44 5.93 22.70
C THR A 280 1.13 4.59 22.81
N ILE A 281 2.22 4.40 22.06
CA ILE A 281 2.97 3.16 21.95
C ILE A 281 4.21 3.23 22.83
N GLU A 282 4.38 2.23 23.69
CA GLU A 282 5.46 2.14 24.66
C GLU A 282 6.33 0.90 24.38
N GLY A 283 7.65 1.05 24.45
CA GLY A 283 8.64 -0.02 24.29
C GLY A 283 9.12 -0.64 25.59
N ASP A 284 10.28 -1.27 25.55
CA ASP A 284 10.99 -1.71 26.75
C ASP A 284 11.49 -0.48 27.54
N GLY A 285 11.03 -0.33 28.76
CA GLY A 285 11.39 0.80 29.63
C GLY A 285 10.33 1.90 29.66
N THR A 286 10.74 3.14 29.92
CA THR A 286 9.85 4.31 30.09
C THR A 286 9.68 5.12 28.81
N GLY A 287 10.30 4.67 27.71
CA GLY A 287 10.30 5.41 26.44
C GLY A 287 8.99 5.26 25.66
N MET A 288 8.39 6.40 25.32
CA MET A 288 7.34 6.46 24.32
C MET A 288 7.95 6.31 22.93
N LEU A 289 7.50 5.32 22.16
CA LEU A 289 7.98 5.07 20.80
C LEU A 289 7.24 5.93 19.78
N ASP A 290 5.90 6.07 19.94
CA ASP A 290 5.06 6.80 19.00
C ASP A 290 3.73 7.18 19.63
N THR A 291 3.03 8.15 19.03
CA THR A 291 1.65 8.51 19.37
C THR A 291 0.87 8.75 18.09
N GLU A 292 -0.30 8.14 18.01
CA GLU A 292 -1.21 8.25 16.88
C GLU A 292 -2.59 8.73 17.36
N ASP A 293 -3.14 9.74 16.71
CA ASP A 293 -4.51 10.21 16.91
C ASP A 293 -5.40 9.71 15.76
N ARG A 294 -6.54 9.11 16.07
CA ARG A 294 -7.53 8.61 15.10
C ARG A 294 -8.94 9.00 15.47
N GLU A 295 -9.74 9.25 14.46
CA GLU A 295 -11.19 9.39 14.60
C GLU A 295 -11.87 8.05 14.32
N LEU A 296 -12.82 7.68 15.19
CA LEU A 296 -13.68 6.53 15.02
C LEU A 296 -15.14 7.00 15.01
N MET A 297 -15.87 6.62 13.96
CA MET A 297 -17.32 6.76 13.96
C MET A 297 -17.94 5.47 14.48
N VAL A 298 -18.52 5.51 15.66
CA VAL A 298 -19.23 4.39 16.30
C VAL A 298 -20.64 4.32 15.72
N PRO A 299 -21.02 3.24 15.00
CA PRO A 299 -22.35 3.10 14.43
C PRO A 299 -23.38 2.81 15.53
N ASP A 300 -24.62 3.19 15.31
CA ASP A 300 -25.76 2.76 16.13
C ASP A 300 -26.27 1.40 15.63
N LEU A 301 -25.66 0.33 16.13
CA LEU A 301 -26.03 -1.05 15.76
C LEU A 301 -27.34 -1.51 16.42
N SER A 302 -27.96 -0.67 17.26
CA SER A 302 -29.30 -0.91 17.85
C SER A 302 -30.41 -0.25 17.06
N ALA A 303 -30.08 0.64 16.12
CA ALA A 303 -31.07 1.30 15.26
C ALA A 303 -31.90 0.27 14.48
N PRO A 304 -33.17 0.58 14.17
CA PRO A 304 -34.02 -0.30 13.38
C PRO A 304 -33.69 -0.19 11.87
N GLU A 305 -32.44 -0.40 11.53
CA GLU A 305 -31.89 -0.32 10.18
C GLU A 305 -31.06 -1.57 9.88
N LEU A 306 -30.89 -1.85 8.57
CA LEU A 306 -29.99 -2.92 8.13
C LEU A 306 -28.54 -2.49 8.37
N MET A 307 -27.82 -3.24 9.17
CA MET A 307 -26.45 -2.92 9.57
C MET A 307 -25.56 -4.16 9.61
N LEU A 308 -24.27 -3.94 9.40
CA LEU A 308 -23.21 -4.94 9.62
C LEU A 308 -22.31 -4.49 10.77
N SER A 309 -21.87 -5.45 11.61
CA SER A 309 -20.75 -5.22 12.51
C SER A 309 -19.45 -5.13 11.74
N THR A 310 -18.38 -4.62 12.35
CA THR A 310 -17.06 -4.67 11.74
C THR A 310 -16.62 -6.12 11.56
N PRO A 311 -16.25 -6.56 10.32
CA PRO A 311 -15.81 -7.92 10.08
C PRO A 311 -14.54 -8.27 10.86
N LYS A 312 -14.56 -9.39 11.55
CA LYS A 312 -13.44 -9.96 12.30
C LYS A 312 -12.73 -10.98 11.44
N VAL A 313 -11.41 -10.90 11.36
CA VAL A 313 -10.60 -11.79 10.53
C VAL A 313 -9.61 -12.55 11.40
N TRP A 314 -9.62 -13.87 11.28
CA TRP A 314 -8.59 -14.76 11.80
C TRP A 314 -7.92 -15.47 10.63
N PHE A 315 -6.75 -16.01 10.85
CA PHE A 315 -6.09 -16.84 9.87
C PHE A 315 -5.47 -18.06 10.52
N ALA A 316 -5.35 -19.13 9.74
CA ALA A 316 -4.72 -20.38 10.13
C ALA A 316 -3.76 -20.83 9.04
N ARG A 317 -2.67 -21.48 9.42
CA ARG A 317 -1.65 -22.02 8.51
C ARG A 317 -1.89 -23.47 8.12
N ASN A 318 -2.74 -24.15 8.86
CA ASN A 318 -3.08 -25.55 8.64
C ASN A 318 -4.50 -25.86 9.14
N ALA A 319 -5.02 -27.03 8.76
CA ALA A 319 -6.38 -27.46 9.09
C ALA A 319 -6.63 -27.60 10.60
N ARG A 320 -5.62 -27.97 11.40
CA ARG A 320 -5.74 -28.11 12.85
C ARG A 320 -5.92 -26.74 13.52
N GLU A 321 -5.11 -25.75 13.13
CA GLU A 321 -5.28 -24.38 13.60
C GLU A 321 -6.64 -23.81 13.21
N PHE A 322 -7.07 -24.07 11.96
CA PHE A 322 -8.38 -23.62 11.47
C PHE A 322 -9.53 -24.20 12.29
N ALA A 323 -9.49 -25.51 12.57
CA ALA A 323 -10.51 -26.16 13.40
C ALA A 323 -10.53 -25.60 14.82
N ALA A 324 -9.38 -25.24 15.39
CA ALA A 324 -9.29 -24.62 16.71
C ALA A 324 -9.90 -23.20 16.74
N LEU A 325 -9.85 -22.44 15.63
CA LEU A 325 -10.49 -21.13 15.53
C LEU A 325 -12.01 -21.19 15.57
N ALA A 326 -12.62 -22.28 15.12
CA ALA A 326 -14.07 -22.43 15.08
C ALA A 326 -14.71 -22.33 16.48
N GLY A 327 -14.06 -22.86 17.50
CA GLY A 327 -14.51 -22.81 18.90
C GLY A 327 -13.78 -21.81 19.80
N SER A 328 -12.90 -20.98 19.23
CA SER A 328 -12.02 -20.11 20.00
C SER A 328 -12.64 -18.73 20.31
N VAL A 329 -12.37 -18.23 21.50
CA VAL A 329 -12.69 -16.86 21.96
C VAL A 329 -11.49 -15.91 21.72
N THR A 330 -10.47 -16.33 20.95
CA THR A 330 -9.29 -15.51 20.67
C THR A 330 -9.68 -14.24 19.92
N PRO A 331 -9.01 -13.10 20.20
CA PRO A 331 -9.22 -11.87 19.44
C PRO A 331 -8.92 -12.08 17.94
N PRO A 332 -9.57 -11.32 17.05
CA PRO A 332 -9.23 -11.35 15.63
C PRO A 332 -7.81 -10.84 15.40
N SER A 333 -7.26 -11.08 14.24
CA SER A 333 -5.94 -10.58 13.87
C SER A 333 -5.99 -9.13 13.37
N ALA A 334 -5.02 -8.31 13.76
CA ALA A 334 -4.82 -6.98 13.21
C ALA A 334 -4.12 -7.02 11.84
N THR A 335 -3.39 -8.09 11.53
CA THR A 335 -2.75 -8.21 10.23
C THR A 335 -3.76 -8.31 9.09
N ARG A 336 -3.41 -7.73 7.96
CA ARG A 336 -4.11 -7.86 6.68
C ARG A 336 -3.15 -8.34 5.58
N GLU A 337 -2.00 -8.89 5.99
CA GLU A 337 -1.00 -9.49 5.12
C GLU A 337 -0.88 -10.97 5.44
N PHE A 338 -1.15 -11.79 4.45
CA PHE A 338 -1.25 -13.23 4.57
C PHE A 338 -0.40 -13.93 3.52
N ARG A 339 -0.09 -15.19 3.73
CA ARG A 339 0.60 -16.05 2.76
C ARG A 339 -0.42 -16.83 1.93
N ARG A 340 -0.03 -17.28 0.77
CA ARG A 340 -0.88 -18.16 -0.06
C ARG A 340 -1.29 -19.45 0.65
N THR A 341 -0.50 -19.92 1.60
CA THR A 341 -0.78 -21.14 2.39
C THR A 341 -1.79 -20.90 3.51
N ASP A 342 -2.11 -19.64 3.80
CA ASP A 342 -3.02 -19.30 4.89
C ASP A 342 -4.48 -19.49 4.46
N ARG A 343 -5.34 -19.73 5.44
CA ARG A 343 -6.78 -19.85 5.31
C ARG A 343 -7.44 -18.85 6.24
N LEU A 344 -8.29 -17.99 5.72
CA LEU A 344 -8.95 -16.95 6.49
C LEU A 344 -10.30 -17.45 6.99
N LEU A 345 -10.59 -17.14 8.24
CA LEU A 345 -11.90 -17.23 8.85
C LEU A 345 -12.39 -15.78 9.07
N VAL A 346 -13.49 -15.42 8.42
CA VAL A 346 -14.10 -14.11 8.61
C VAL A 346 -15.47 -14.27 9.25
N ARG A 347 -15.74 -13.48 10.30
CA ARG A 347 -17.04 -13.46 10.96
C ARG A 347 -17.59 -12.04 10.98
N VAL A 348 -18.88 -11.91 10.75
CA VAL A 348 -19.61 -10.65 10.75
C VAL A 348 -21.02 -10.87 11.28
N ASP A 349 -21.47 -9.96 12.13
CA ASP A 349 -22.85 -9.94 12.58
C ASP A 349 -23.64 -9.02 11.65
N ALA A 350 -24.87 -9.43 11.31
CA ALA A 350 -25.78 -8.63 10.52
C ALA A 350 -27.08 -8.43 11.32
N PHE A 351 -27.56 -7.22 11.27
CA PHE A 351 -28.74 -6.79 12.01
C PHE A 351 -29.75 -6.21 11.04
N ALA A 352 -31.01 -6.60 11.17
CA ALA A 352 -32.12 -6.02 10.42
C ALA A 352 -33.28 -5.75 11.37
N PRO A 353 -34.16 -4.81 11.07
CA PRO A 353 -35.42 -4.67 11.78
C PRO A 353 -36.35 -5.86 11.45
N GLY A 354 -37.11 -6.30 12.45
CA GLY A 354 -38.00 -7.46 12.31
C GLY A 354 -37.44 -8.74 12.90
N THR A 355 -38.09 -9.86 12.56
CA THR A 355 -37.78 -11.19 13.13
C THR A 355 -36.96 -12.06 12.19
N GLU A 356 -36.94 -11.72 10.90
CA GLU A 356 -36.18 -12.49 9.91
C GLU A 356 -34.72 -12.03 9.85
N PRO A 357 -33.75 -12.96 9.91
CA PRO A 357 -32.35 -12.61 9.78
C PRO A 357 -32.04 -12.10 8.37
N PRO A 358 -31.23 -11.06 8.20
CA PRO A 358 -30.81 -10.59 6.88
C PRO A 358 -30.00 -11.66 6.12
N THR A 359 -30.05 -11.65 4.81
CA THR A 359 -29.17 -12.50 3.99
C THR A 359 -27.84 -11.79 3.79
N VAL A 360 -26.73 -12.50 4.07
CA VAL A 360 -25.37 -12.00 3.82
C VAL A 360 -24.74 -12.76 2.67
N THR A 361 -24.21 -12.03 1.69
CA THR A 361 -23.44 -12.57 0.58
C THR A 361 -22.01 -12.06 0.64
N ALA A 362 -21.07 -12.84 0.10
CA ALA A 362 -19.67 -12.47 0.04
C ALA A 362 -19.13 -12.63 -1.38
N ALA A 363 -18.31 -11.68 -1.82
CA ALA A 363 -17.63 -11.71 -3.09
C ALA A 363 -16.16 -11.29 -2.94
N LEU A 364 -15.28 -11.91 -3.72
CA LEU A 364 -13.88 -11.49 -3.81
C LEU A 364 -13.73 -10.50 -4.96
N LEU A 365 -13.12 -9.36 -4.68
CA LEU A 365 -12.82 -8.31 -5.66
C LEU A 365 -11.30 -8.17 -5.82
N ASN A 366 -10.87 -7.79 -7.03
CA ASN A 366 -9.50 -7.37 -7.27
C ASN A 366 -9.27 -5.90 -6.84
N GLN A 367 -8.04 -5.41 -6.96
CA GLN A 367 -7.67 -4.04 -6.61
C GLN A 367 -8.42 -2.94 -7.42
N ALA A 368 -9.00 -3.28 -8.56
CA ALA A 368 -9.84 -2.38 -9.35
C ALA A 368 -11.32 -2.38 -8.90
N GLY A 369 -11.68 -3.20 -7.91
CA GLY A 369 -13.06 -3.39 -7.47
C GLY A 369 -13.87 -4.31 -8.39
N THR A 370 -13.23 -5.04 -9.31
CA THR A 370 -13.91 -5.98 -10.18
C THR A 370 -14.11 -7.31 -9.45
N LYS A 371 -15.32 -7.83 -9.49
CA LYS A 371 -15.69 -9.13 -8.90
C LYS A 371 -14.95 -10.26 -9.60
N MET A 372 -14.25 -11.07 -8.81
CA MET A 372 -13.52 -12.26 -9.25
C MET A 372 -14.35 -13.55 -9.07
N GLY A 373 -15.21 -13.57 -8.04
CA GLY A 373 -16.07 -14.71 -7.76
C GLY A 373 -16.87 -14.53 -6.47
N ASP A 374 -17.88 -15.37 -6.30
CA ASP A 374 -18.64 -15.43 -5.06
C ASP A 374 -17.94 -16.35 -4.07
N ILE A 375 -17.99 -15.96 -2.79
CA ILE A 375 -17.43 -16.74 -1.68
C ILE A 375 -18.59 -17.29 -0.85
N PRO A 376 -18.60 -18.59 -0.56
CA PRO A 376 -19.66 -19.18 0.25
C PRO A 376 -19.73 -18.55 1.65
N VAL A 377 -20.94 -18.24 2.09
CA VAL A 377 -21.23 -17.73 3.43
C VAL A 377 -22.07 -18.76 4.17
N VAL A 378 -21.63 -19.12 5.37
CA VAL A 378 -22.38 -19.96 6.28
C VAL A 378 -23.24 -19.05 7.17
N ALA A 379 -24.54 -19.16 7.00
CA ALA A 379 -25.49 -18.43 7.83
C ALA A 379 -25.53 -18.99 9.27
N PRO A 380 -25.83 -18.15 10.27
CA PRO A 380 -25.99 -18.58 11.65
C PRO A 380 -27.16 -19.59 11.78
N THR A 381 -26.98 -20.58 12.62
CA THR A 381 -28.02 -21.55 12.97
C THR A 381 -28.85 -21.10 14.16
N THR A 382 -28.27 -20.26 14.98
CA THR A 382 -28.88 -19.73 16.21
C THR A 382 -28.83 -18.19 16.17
N ALA A 383 -29.88 -17.55 16.67
CA ALA A 383 -29.92 -16.10 16.78
C ALA A 383 -28.74 -15.58 17.64
N GLY A 384 -28.00 -14.61 17.12
CA GLY A 384 -26.82 -14.02 17.77
C GLY A 384 -25.49 -14.67 17.41
N GLU A 385 -25.49 -15.76 16.62
CA GLU A 385 -24.26 -16.26 15.99
C GLU A 385 -23.88 -15.43 14.75
N PRO A 386 -22.59 -15.25 14.46
CA PRO A 386 -22.13 -14.50 13.31
C PRO A 386 -22.26 -15.30 12.00
N TYR A 387 -22.42 -14.61 10.89
CA TYR A 387 -22.15 -15.16 9.55
C TYR A 387 -20.66 -15.48 9.43
N THR A 388 -20.37 -16.63 8.86
CA THR A 388 -19.02 -17.17 8.80
C THR A 388 -18.59 -17.40 7.35
N ILE A 389 -17.41 -16.90 7.00
CA ILE A 389 -16.80 -17.06 5.69
C ILE A 389 -15.46 -17.78 5.86
N ASP A 390 -15.26 -18.81 5.07
CA ASP A 390 -14.05 -19.59 4.98
C ASP A 390 -13.38 -19.35 3.64
N LEU A 391 -12.21 -18.69 3.65
CA LEU A 391 -11.50 -18.30 2.46
C LEU A 391 -10.07 -18.87 2.42
N PRO A 392 -9.86 -20.03 1.76
CA PRO A 392 -8.52 -20.55 1.51
C PRO A 392 -7.81 -19.69 0.45
N LEU A 393 -6.58 -19.24 0.74
CA LEU A 393 -5.84 -18.33 -0.13
C LEU A 393 -4.99 -19.03 -1.21
N ALA A 394 -4.87 -20.35 -1.18
CA ALA A 394 -4.00 -21.12 -2.07
C ALA A 394 -4.28 -20.92 -3.57
N SER A 395 -5.53 -20.65 -3.92
CA SER A 395 -5.97 -20.48 -5.32
C SER A 395 -5.70 -19.09 -5.90
N TYR A 396 -5.25 -18.14 -5.07
CA TYR A 396 -5.08 -16.75 -5.50
C TYR A 396 -3.59 -16.40 -5.65
N ALA A 397 -3.28 -15.54 -6.62
CA ALA A 397 -1.95 -15.02 -6.83
C ALA A 397 -1.55 -14.03 -5.73
N ALA A 398 -0.25 -13.74 -5.61
CA ALA A 398 0.20 -12.62 -4.77
C ALA A 398 -0.41 -11.31 -5.29
N GLY A 399 -0.93 -10.47 -4.39
CA GLY A 399 -1.63 -9.24 -4.77
C GLY A 399 -2.52 -8.68 -3.68
N GLN A 400 -3.24 -7.61 -4.01
CA GLN A 400 -4.20 -6.96 -3.12
C GLN A 400 -5.61 -7.35 -3.53
N TYR A 401 -6.43 -7.68 -2.54
CA TYR A 401 -7.80 -8.15 -2.71
C TYR A 401 -8.72 -7.48 -1.71
N LEU A 402 -10.01 -7.49 -2.02
CA LEU A 402 -11.05 -7.09 -1.09
C LEU A 402 -12.08 -8.21 -0.99
N LEU A 403 -12.48 -8.53 0.23
CA LEU A 403 -13.66 -9.33 0.49
C LEU A 403 -14.82 -8.35 0.72
N GLU A 404 -15.78 -8.37 -0.19
CA GLU A 404 -17.01 -7.61 -0.12
C GLU A 404 -18.06 -8.45 0.60
N LEU A 405 -18.65 -7.89 1.65
CA LEU A 405 -19.73 -8.49 2.44
C LEU A 405 -20.95 -7.62 2.28
N THR A 406 -22.03 -8.17 1.73
CA THR A 406 -23.27 -7.42 1.49
C THR A 406 -24.43 -8.05 2.25
N ALA A 407 -25.02 -7.29 3.17
CA ALA A 407 -26.27 -7.66 3.83
C ALA A 407 -27.46 -7.16 3.05
N ASN A 408 -28.47 -7.99 2.91
CA ASN A 408 -29.74 -7.69 2.27
C ASN A 408 -30.89 -8.05 3.21
N SER A 409 -31.91 -7.20 3.24
CA SER A 409 -33.19 -7.44 3.92
C SER A 409 -34.31 -6.80 3.11
N GLU A 410 -35.46 -7.41 3.09
CA GLU A 410 -36.62 -6.92 2.33
C GLU A 410 -36.99 -5.49 2.77
N GLY A 411 -37.25 -4.62 1.81
CA GLY A 411 -37.62 -3.21 2.08
C GLY A 411 -36.45 -2.30 2.51
N HIS A 412 -35.22 -2.80 2.62
CA HIS A 412 -34.04 -2.04 3.04
C HIS A 412 -33.00 -1.95 1.94
N LYS A 413 -32.24 -0.84 1.91
CA LYS A 413 -31.09 -0.72 1.01
C LYS A 413 -29.99 -1.68 1.46
N PRO A 414 -29.33 -2.38 0.52
CA PRO A 414 -28.16 -3.22 0.85
C PRO A 414 -27.09 -2.44 1.59
N VAL A 415 -26.47 -3.07 2.58
CA VAL A 415 -25.31 -2.53 3.32
C VAL A 415 -24.10 -3.37 2.99
N THR A 416 -23.02 -2.71 2.63
CA THR A 416 -21.78 -3.36 2.19
C THR A 416 -20.59 -2.95 3.05
N GLU A 417 -19.80 -3.94 3.48
CA GLU A 417 -18.52 -3.78 4.16
C GLU A 417 -17.40 -4.39 3.32
N LEU A 418 -16.26 -3.70 3.27
CA LEU A 418 -15.08 -4.13 2.50
C LEU A 418 -13.93 -4.46 3.43
N VAL A 419 -13.44 -5.68 3.34
CA VAL A 419 -12.23 -6.13 4.05
C VAL A 419 -11.08 -6.22 3.06
N ALA A 420 -10.18 -5.26 3.10
CA ALA A 420 -8.97 -5.27 2.28
C ALA A 420 -7.90 -6.19 2.89
N PHE A 421 -7.19 -6.94 2.05
CA PHE A 421 -6.06 -7.77 2.47
C PHE A 421 -5.06 -7.97 1.33
N ARG A 422 -3.84 -8.36 1.70
CA ARG A 422 -2.74 -8.65 0.77
C ARG A 422 -2.29 -10.09 0.92
N ILE A 423 -2.09 -10.75 -0.21
CA ILE A 423 -1.43 -12.05 -0.28
C ILE A 423 0.02 -11.82 -0.69
N GLY A 424 0.97 -12.19 0.17
CA GLY A 424 2.38 -12.18 -0.13
C GLY A 424 2.82 -13.42 -0.93
N SER A 425 3.97 -13.30 -1.54
CA SER A 425 4.64 -14.43 -2.23
C SER A 425 5.16 -15.49 -1.27
#